data_b1f06fde67765798e63bd9293ed1dec2
#
_entry.id   b1f06fde67765798e63bd9293ed1dec2
#
_cell.length_a   1.000
_cell.length_b   1.000
_cell.length_c   1.000
_cell.angle_alpha   90.00
_cell.angle_beta   90.00
_cell.angle_gamma   90.00
#
_symmetry.space_group_name_H-M   'P 1'
#
loop_
_entity.id
_entity.type
_entity.pdbx_description
1 polymer ?
#
loop_
_entity_poly.entity_id
_entity_poly.type
_entity_poly.pdbx_seq_one_letter_code
_entity_poly.pdbx_strand_id
1 'polypeptide(L)'
;MVAPSKRRPPVMADVAREAGVSHQTVSRVLNDHPNVRPDTRARVEEAITRLGYRRNLAARALVTKRSRMLGVVSFDTTLYGPASTIYGIEQAARTAGYFVSIVSLKTLDVDSVRDAIDYLSEQGVDGVVVVAPRRSAGPALESLPSGTPAVAVEGTLRGDVSVVCIDQAEGARLATRHLLELGHRTVHHVTGPPDWLETEGRLEGWRAALEEAGRPVPEPLPGDWSPHAGYAAGRSLAAMDGVTAVFAANDQMALGVLRALSEEGVKVPDQISVVGFDDIPESAFFSPPLTTVRQDFDQVGRHCIEVLLRQLDAGAGTCERLVVPPGFVVRSSTAAAARVP
;
A
#
# COMPACT_ATOMS: atom_id res chain seq x y z
N MET A 1 19.97 1.21 -52.49
CA MET A 1 19.02 1.55 -51.38
C MET A 1 19.82 2.30 -50.32
N VAL A 2 19.64 3.62 -50.21
CA VAL A 2 20.30 4.45 -49.20
C VAL A 2 19.49 4.25 -47.90
N ALA A 3 20.15 3.77 -46.83
CA ALA A 3 19.52 3.63 -45.54
C ALA A 3 18.98 4.99 -45.04
N PRO A 4 17.76 5.06 -44.47
CA PRO A 4 17.23 6.32 -43.95
C PRO A 4 18.13 6.83 -42.82
N SER A 5 18.69 8.03 -42.99
CA SER A 5 19.49 8.70 -41.96
C SER A 5 18.64 8.83 -40.70
N LYS A 6 19.05 8.27 -39.57
CA LYS A 6 18.43 8.46 -38.27
C LYS A 6 18.41 9.95 -37.94
N ARG A 7 17.32 10.65 -38.21
CA ARG A 7 17.13 12.03 -37.77
C ARG A 7 17.30 12.05 -36.24
N ARG A 8 18.20 12.92 -35.75
CA ARG A 8 18.33 13.14 -34.31
C ARG A 8 16.95 13.57 -33.73
N PRO A 9 16.62 13.14 -32.48
CA PRO A 9 15.44 13.65 -31.82
C PRO A 9 15.44 15.19 -31.77
N PRO A 10 14.29 15.85 -32.00
CA PRO A 10 14.21 17.30 -31.92
C PRO A 10 14.59 17.80 -30.53
N VAL A 11 15.31 18.91 -30.47
CA VAL A 11 15.71 19.57 -29.22
C VAL A 11 15.00 20.89 -29.06
N MET A 12 15.02 21.48 -27.86
CA MET A 12 14.34 22.75 -27.54
C MET A 12 14.73 23.88 -28.50
N ALA A 13 15.96 23.88 -29.01
CA ALA A 13 16.40 24.85 -30.01
C ALA A 13 15.68 24.70 -31.36
N ASP A 14 15.27 23.51 -31.73
CA ASP A 14 14.51 23.28 -32.97
C ASP A 14 13.06 23.81 -32.80
N VAL A 15 12.45 23.62 -31.63
CA VAL A 15 11.16 24.21 -31.27
C VAL A 15 11.21 25.74 -31.30
N ALA A 16 12.26 26.33 -30.73
CA ALA A 16 12.45 27.79 -30.71
C ALA A 16 12.56 28.36 -32.14
N ARG A 17 13.26 27.69 -33.02
CA ARG A 17 13.40 28.06 -34.43
C ARG A 17 12.06 27.95 -35.16
N GLU A 18 11.35 26.84 -34.99
CA GLU A 18 10.07 26.59 -35.65
C GLU A 18 8.98 27.58 -35.19
N ALA A 19 8.93 27.89 -33.89
CA ALA A 19 7.96 28.83 -33.32
C ALA A 19 8.36 30.31 -33.51
N GLY A 20 9.59 30.62 -34.01
CA GLY A 20 10.07 31.98 -34.16
C GLY A 20 10.22 32.74 -32.83
N VAL A 21 10.70 32.05 -31.78
CA VAL A 21 10.89 32.62 -30.43
C VAL A 21 12.26 32.24 -29.87
N SER A 22 12.62 32.88 -28.73
CA SER A 22 13.86 32.51 -28.05
C SER A 22 13.72 31.16 -27.31
N HIS A 23 14.86 30.49 -27.09
CA HIS A 23 14.95 29.27 -26.30
C HIS A 23 14.36 29.48 -24.88
N GLN A 24 14.56 30.67 -24.30
CA GLN A 24 14.00 31.03 -23.00
C GLN A 24 12.48 31.13 -23.03
N THR A 25 11.88 31.58 -24.16
CA THR A 25 10.43 31.64 -24.33
C THR A 25 9.84 30.22 -24.40
N VAL A 26 10.48 29.32 -25.14
CA VAL A 26 10.06 27.91 -25.17
C VAL A 26 10.13 27.30 -23.77
N SER A 27 11.21 27.55 -23.03
CA SER A 27 11.36 27.09 -21.64
C SER A 27 10.24 27.61 -20.72
N ARG A 28 9.86 28.90 -20.88
CA ARG A 28 8.76 29.50 -20.14
C ARG A 28 7.41 28.85 -20.47
N VAL A 29 7.13 28.58 -21.74
CA VAL A 29 5.91 27.87 -22.17
C VAL A 29 5.87 26.46 -21.57
N LEU A 30 6.97 25.70 -21.67
CA LEU A 30 7.08 24.36 -21.12
C LEU A 30 6.95 24.29 -19.59
N ASN A 31 7.19 25.40 -18.88
CA ASN A 31 7.06 25.53 -17.42
C ASN A 31 5.80 26.28 -17.00
N ASP A 32 4.81 26.46 -17.89
CA ASP A 32 3.55 27.15 -17.65
C ASP A 32 3.70 28.53 -17.01
N HIS A 33 4.76 29.25 -17.38
CA HIS A 33 5.04 30.57 -16.82
C HIS A 33 3.90 31.57 -17.13
N PRO A 34 3.34 32.29 -16.17
CA PRO A 34 2.16 33.15 -16.37
C PRO A 34 2.41 34.32 -17.34
N ASN A 35 3.65 34.79 -17.46
CA ASN A 35 4.00 35.94 -18.28
C ASN A 35 4.34 35.59 -19.74
N VAL A 36 3.66 34.59 -20.33
CA VAL A 36 3.74 34.28 -21.78
C VAL A 36 2.43 34.63 -22.43
N ARG A 37 2.50 35.48 -23.49
CA ARG A 37 1.30 35.87 -24.25
C ARG A 37 0.61 34.63 -24.86
N PRO A 38 -0.73 34.58 -24.87
CA PRO A 38 -1.49 33.45 -25.39
C PRO A 38 -1.07 33.06 -26.83
N ASP A 39 -0.93 34.03 -27.75
CA ASP A 39 -0.50 33.75 -29.12
C ASP A 39 0.90 33.17 -29.22
N THR A 40 1.80 33.54 -28.33
CA THR A 40 3.16 32.99 -28.26
C THR A 40 3.14 31.56 -27.73
N ARG A 41 2.29 31.29 -26.74
CA ARG A 41 2.08 29.94 -26.19
C ARG A 41 1.54 29.01 -27.28
N ALA A 42 0.50 29.41 -27.99
CA ALA A 42 -0.11 28.62 -29.06
C ALA A 42 0.90 28.25 -30.15
N ARG A 43 1.73 29.20 -30.61
CA ARG A 43 2.77 28.94 -31.63
C ARG A 43 3.82 27.94 -31.16
N VAL A 44 4.22 28.00 -29.87
CA VAL A 44 5.19 27.06 -29.31
C VAL A 44 4.59 25.66 -29.18
N GLU A 45 3.35 25.55 -28.73
CA GLU A 45 2.63 24.27 -28.59
C GLU A 45 2.40 23.61 -29.95
N GLU A 46 2.07 24.40 -30.99
CA GLU A 46 1.98 23.92 -32.36
C GLU A 46 3.32 23.38 -32.88
N ALA A 47 4.41 24.12 -32.63
CA ALA A 47 5.76 23.71 -33.03
C ALA A 47 6.19 22.42 -32.31
N ILE A 48 5.89 22.26 -31.01
CA ILE A 48 6.12 21.04 -30.22
C ILE A 48 5.39 19.84 -30.86
N THR A 49 4.11 20.02 -31.19
CA THR A 49 3.29 18.96 -31.79
C THR A 49 3.80 18.58 -33.19
N ARG A 50 4.13 19.56 -34.03
CA ARG A 50 4.61 19.38 -35.41
C ARG A 50 5.95 18.65 -35.44
N LEU A 51 6.86 19.01 -34.56
CA LEU A 51 8.19 18.39 -34.47
C LEU A 51 8.19 17.05 -33.73
N GLY A 52 7.13 16.71 -33.01
CA GLY A 52 7.10 15.58 -32.08
C GLY A 52 8.12 15.75 -30.94
N TYR A 53 8.38 17.01 -30.55
CA TYR A 53 9.32 17.28 -29.48
C TYR A 53 8.83 16.70 -28.16
N ARG A 54 9.69 15.94 -27.50
CA ARG A 54 9.47 15.46 -26.14
C ARG A 54 10.44 16.14 -25.20
N ARG A 55 9.93 16.63 -24.08
CA ARG A 55 10.75 17.29 -23.07
C ARG A 55 11.84 16.34 -22.58
N ASN A 56 13.08 16.79 -22.60
CA ASN A 56 14.20 16.05 -22.04
C ASN A 56 14.21 16.20 -20.52
N LEU A 57 13.76 15.15 -19.82
CA LEU A 57 13.70 15.14 -18.35
C LEU A 57 15.08 15.20 -17.71
N ALA A 58 16.10 14.57 -18.32
CA ALA A 58 17.48 14.64 -17.83
C ALA A 58 18.04 16.08 -17.88
N ALA A 59 17.77 16.83 -18.96
CA ALA A 59 18.17 18.23 -19.07
C ALA A 59 17.45 19.10 -18.02
N ARG A 60 16.20 18.80 -17.71
CA ARG A 60 15.45 19.46 -16.64
C ARG A 60 16.05 19.16 -15.26
N ALA A 61 16.34 17.89 -14.99
CA ALA A 61 16.94 17.46 -13.73
C ALA A 61 18.26 18.19 -13.42
N LEU A 62 19.10 18.40 -14.43
CA LEU A 62 20.35 19.18 -14.31
C LEU A 62 20.09 20.64 -13.86
N VAL A 63 19.01 21.26 -14.35
CA VAL A 63 18.69 22.66 -14.02
C VAL A 63 17.97 22.77 -12.67
N THR A 64 17.03 21.86 -12.40
CA THR A 64 16.18 21.92 -11.19
C THR A 64 16.80 21.18 -10.02
N LYS A 65 17.86 20.41 -10.23
CA LYS A 65 18.43 19.44 -9.26
C LYS A 65 17.41 18.44 -8.73
N ARG A 66 16.34 18.17 -9.49
CA ARG A 66 15.28 17.20 -9.19
C ARG A 66 14.98 16.37 -10.41
N SER A 67 15.05 15.06 -10.25
CA SER A 67 14.74 14.08 -11.30
C SER A 67 13.24 13.94 -11.56
N ARG A 68 12.42 14.21 -10.53
CA ARG A 68 11.01 13.84 -10.45
C ARG A 68 10.79 12.33 -10.55
N MET A 69 11.73 11.57 -10.03
CA MET A 69 11.62 10.14 -9.81
C MET A 69 11.59 9.84 -8.31
N LEU A 70 10.71 8.95 -7.89
CA LEU A 70 10.66 8.39 -6.55
C LEU A 70 10.98 6.91 -6.63
N GLY A 71 11.73 6.42 -5.66
CA GLY A 71 11.99 5.00 -5.48
C GLY A 71 10.94 4.37 -4.58
N VAL A 72 10.54 3.14 -4.89
CA VAL A 72 9.75 2.29 -3.98
C VAL A 72 10.51 0.99 -3.81
N VAL A 73 10.89 0.70 -2.57
CA VAL A 73 11.42 -0.60 -2.16
C VAL A 73 10.27 -1.39 -1.56
N SER A 74 9.98 -2.56 -2.10
CA SER A 74 8.87 -3.39 -1.64
C SER A 74 9.29 -4.84 -1.49
N PHE A 75 8.56 -5.54 -0.62
CA PHE A 75 8.69 -6.97 -0.41
C PHE A 75 7.38 -7.66 -0.79
N ASP A 76 7.49 -8.83 -1.44
CA ASP A 76 6.36 -9.71 -1.80
C ASP A 76 5.16 -8.99 -2.42
N THR A 77 5.39 -8.47 -3.62
CA THR A 77 4.35 -7.76 -4.41
C THR A 77 3.23 -8.67 -4.91
N THR A 78 3.24 -9.96 -4.58
CA THR A 78 2.18 -10.91 -4.92
C THR A 78 1.02 -10.88 -3.93
N LEU A 79 1.24 -10.36 -2.72
CA LEU A 79 0.21 -10.19 -1.71
C LEU A 79 -0.63 -8.94 -1.96
N TYR A 80 -1.92 -9.00 -1.62
CA TYR A 80 -2.88 -7.93 -1.89
C TYR A 80 -2.50 -6.60 -1.22
N GLY A 81 -2.15 -6.61 0.07
CA GLY A 81 -1.79 -5.40 0.82
C GLY A 81 -0.60 -4.65 0.21
N PRO A 82 0.59 -5.28 0.06
CA PRO A 82 1.74 -4.65 -0.59
C PRO A 82 1.46 -4.18 -2.01
N ALA A 83 0.78 -4.97 -2.84
CA ALA A 83 0.43 -4.60 -4.21
C ALA A 83 -0.48 -3.37 -4.26
N SER A 84 -1.53 -3.33 -3.43
CA SER A 84 -2.47 -2.22 -3.35
C SER A 84 -1.81 -0.95 -2.80
N THR A 85 -0.91 -1.09 -1.84
CA THR A 85 -0.10 0.02 -1.32
C THR A 85 0.77 0.65 -2.42
N ILE A 86 1.48 -0.17 -3.20
CA ILE A 86 2.31 0.31 -4.32
C ILE A 86 1.44 1.01 -5.36
N TYR A 87 0.27 0.46 -5.67
CA TYR A 87 -0.66 1.07 -6.60
C TYR A 87 -1.11 2.45 -6.10
N GLY A 88 -1.49 2.59 -4.83
CA GLY A 88 -1.87 3.87 -4.22
C GLY A 88 -0.72 4.90 -4.25
N ILE A 89 0.50 4.46 -3.95
CA ILE A 89 1.71 5.30 -4.03
C ILE A 89 1.94 5.79 -5.47
N GLU A 90 1.85 4.89 -6.47
CA GLU A 90 2.04 5.26 -7.89
C GLU A 90 1.01 6.29 -8.35
N GLN A 91 -0.28 6.09 -8.03
CA GLN A 91 -1.34 7.03 -8.39
C GLN A 91 -1.12 8.42 -7.77
N ALA A 92 -0.74 8.46 -6.48
CA ALA A 92 -0.43 9.71 -5.78
C ALA A 92 0.82 10.40 -6.36
N ALA A 93 1.89 9.65 -6.60
CA ALA A 93 3.12 10.17 -7.20
C ALA A 93 2.86 10.75 -8.59
N ARG A 94 2.11 10.03 -9.43
CA ARG A 94 1.73 10.49 -10.78
C ARG A 94 0.90 11.78 -10.73
N THR A 95 -0.04 11.88 -9.80
CA THR A 95 -0.83 13.10 -9.58
C THR A 95 0.06 14.28 -9.19
N ALA A 96 1.11 14.04 -8.41
CA ALA A 96 2.12 15.03 -8.03
C ALA A 96 3.17 15.30 -9.14
N GLY A 97 3.08 14.62 -10.29
CA GLY A 97 3.99 14.77 -11.43
C GLY A 97 5.34 14.08 -11.24
N TYR A 98 5.37 12.99 -10.47
CA TYR A 98 6.53 12.13 -10.26
C TYR A 98 6.35 10.77 -10.96
N PHE A 99 7.46 10.18 -11.38
CA PHE A 99 7.54 8.80 -11.82
C PHE A 99 7.99 7.90 -10.65
N VAL A 100 7.55 6.65 -10.65
CA VAL A 100 7.93 5.67 -9.63
C VAL A 100 8.81 4.60 -10.26
N SER A 101 9.96 4.34 -9.63
CA SER A 101 10.83 3.19 -9.89
C SER A 101 10.70 2.20 -8.74
N ILE A 102 10.38 0.93 -9.03
CA ILE A 102 10.10 -0.07 -8.00
C ILE A 102 11.23 -1.10 -7.99
N VAL A 103 11.76 -1.38 -6.81
CA VAL A 103 12.66 -2.50 -6.53
C VAL A 103 11.94 -3.48 -5.62
N SER A 104 11.66 -4.69 -6.15
CA SER A 104 11.03 -5.76 -5.38
C SER A 104 12.10 -6.68 -4.80
N LEU A 105 12.10 -6.80 -3.48
CA LEU A 105 13.02 -7.64 -2.73
C LEU A 105 12.44 -9.04 -2.50
N LYS A 106 13.31 -10.04 -2.44
CA LYS A 106 12.95 -11.40 -2.01
C LYS A 106 13.05 -11.58 -0.50
N THR A 107 13.93 -10.80 0.13
CA THR A 107 14.16 -10.79 1.58
C THR A 107 14.21 -9.35 2.07
N LEU A 108 13.75 -9.10 3.30
CA LEU A 108 13.82 -7.79 3.97
C LEU A 108 14.93 -7.80 5.01
N ASP A 109 16.16 -8.11 4.59
CA ASP A 109 17.37 -7.95 5.40
C ASP A 109 18.05 -6.61 5.10
N VAL A 110 18.96 -6.19 5.99
CA VAL A 110 19.66 -4.90 5.94
C VAL A 110 20.42 -4.72 4.63
N ASP A 111 21.09 -5.76 4.16
CA ASP A 111 21.93 -5.67 2.96
C ASP A 111 21.08 -5.55 1.71
N SER A 112 20.01 -6.37 1.58
CA SER A 112 19.07 -6.29 0.45
C SER A 112 18.38 -4.93 0.33
N VAL A 113 17.98 -4.33 1.46
CA VAL A 113 17.35 -3.00 1.46
C VAL A 113 18.36 -1.92 1.11
N ARG A 114 19.60 -2.01 1.65
CA ARG A 114 20.68 -1.07 1.33
C ARG A 114 21.01 -1.10 -0.16
N ASP A 115 21.24 -2.30 -0.72
CA ASP A 115 21.54 -2.48 -2.15
C ASP A 115 20.44 -1.89 -3.04
N ALA A 116 19.17 -2.07 -2.65
CA ALA A 116 18.04 -1.50 -3.37
C ALA A 116 18.03 0.04 -3.33
N ILE A 117 18.37 0.63 -2.19
CA ILE A 117 18.43 2.08 -2.01
C ILE A 117 19.60 2.67 -2.77
N ASP A 118 20.78 2.01 -2.72
CA ASP A 118 21.96 2.42 -3.48
C ASP A 118 21.67 2.37 -4.98
N TYR A 119 21.03 1.29 -5.46
CA TYR A 119 20.59 1.18 -6.85
C TYR A 119 19.63 2.30 -7.25
N LEU A 120 18.63 2.60 -6.44
CA LEU A 120 17.68 3.70 -6.70
C LEU A 120 18.37 5.07 -6.67
N SER A 121 19.33 5.26 -5.75
CA SER A 121 20.11 6.49 -5.64
C SER A 121 20.99 6.71 -6.87
N GLU A 122 21.60 5.66 -7.43
CA GLU A 122 22.35 5.71 -8.71
C GLU A 122 21.44 6.09 -9.89
N GLN A 123 20.16 5.71 -9.85
CA GLN A 123 19.16 6.15 -10.84
C GLN A 123 18.71 7.60 -10.61
N GLY A 124 19.16 8.24 -9.54
CA GLY A 124 18.89 9.64 -9.23
C GLY A 124 17.47 9.88 -8.73
N VAL A 125 16.87 8.98 -7.95
CA VAL A 125 15.57 9.24 -7.32
C VAL A 125 15.69 10.40 -6.33
N ASP A 126 14.63 11.21 -6.22
CA ASP A 126 14.60 12.36 -5.31
C ASP A 126 14.30 11.92 -3.85
N GLY A 127 13.65 10.78 -3.67
CA GLY A 127 13.32 10.21 -2.37
C GLY A 127 12.78 8.78 -2.49
N VAL A 128 12.63 8.09 -1.36
CA VAL A 128 12.32 6.66 -1.32
C VAL A 128 11.12 6.38 -0.40
N VAL A 129 10.21 5.50 -0.84
CA VAL A 129 9.19 4.87 0.00
C VAL A 129 9.59 3.41 0.21
N VAL A 130 9.61 2.95 1.47
CA VAL A 130 9.93 1.57 1.81
C VAL A 130 8.67 0.90 2.38
N VAL A 131 8.13 -0.06 1.65
CA VAL A 131 7.02 -0.89 2.13
C VAL A 131 7.61 -2.02 2.98
N ALA A 132 7.56 -1.86 4.29
CA ALA A 132 8.30 -2.66 5.27
C ALA A 132 7.37 -3.34 6.29
N PRO A 133 6.52 -4.32 5.86
CA PRO A 133 5.50 -4.91 6.72
C PRO A 133 6.07 -5.86 7.78
N ARG A 134 7.38 -6.04 7.83
CA ARG A 134 8.04 -6.99 8.75
C ARG A 134 8.85 -6.29 9.83
N ARG A 135 8.83 -6.84 11.03
CA ARG A 135 9.67 -6.41 12.15
C ARG A 135 11.17 -6.49 11.82
N SER A 136 11.58 -7.52 11.07
CA SER A 136 12.94 -7.71 10.58
C SER A 136 13.45 -6.59 9.67
N ALA A 137 12.57 -5.76 9.10
CA ALA A 137 12.95 -4.60 8.30
C ALA A 137 13.43 -3.39 9.13
N GLY A 138 13.17 -3.35 10.44
CA GLY A 138 13.51 -2.21 11.31
C GLY A 138 14.99 -1.79 11.20
N PRO A 139 15.98 -2.69 11.38
CA PRO A 139 17.39 -2.35 11.23
C PRO A 139 17.77 -1.82 9.84
N ALA A 140 17.10 -2.27 8.79
CA ALA A 140 17.31 -1.79 7.42
C ALA A 140 16.86 -0.34 7.27
N LEU A 141 15.72 0.04 7.85
CA LEU A 141 15.23 1.42 7.86
C LEU A 141 16.16 2.35 8.65
N GLU A 142 16.73 1.87 9.77
CA GLU A 142 17.70 2.63 10.57
C GLU A 142 19.05 2.87 9.83
N SER A 143 19.36 2.03 8.83
CA SER A 143 20.59 2.14 8.04
C SER A 143 20.49 3.06 6.82
N LEU A 144 19.34 3.73 6.61
CA LEU A 144 19.17 4.68 5.52
C LEU A 144 20.19 5.82 5.61
N PRO A 145 20.80 6.28 4.50
CA PRO A 145 21.72 7.40 4.52
C PRO A 145 21.05 8.65 5.11
N SER A 146 21.72 9.30 6.08
CA SER A 146 21.23 10.52 6.71
C SER A 146 20.92 11.59 5.66
N GLY A 147 19.74 12.20 5.75
CA GLY A 147 19.30 13.24 4.82
C GLY A 147 18.63 12.74 3.53
N THR A 148 18.51 11.44 3.32
CA THR A 148 17.70 10.87 2.24
C THR A 148 16.22 11.03 2.59
N PRO A 149 15.40 11.76 1.79
CA PRO A 149 13.97 11.82 2.00
C PRO A 149 13.38 10.41 1.91
N ALA A 150 12.79 9.93 3.02
CA ALA A 150 12.29 8.57 3.10
C ALA A 150 11.02 8.47 3.94
N VAL A 151 10.11 7.59 3.50
CA VAL A 151 8.88 7.24 4.22
C VAL A 151 8.76 5.72 4.27
N ALA A 152 8.49 5.17 5.43
CA ALA A 152 8.15 3.76 5.60
C ALA A 152 6.64 3.56 5.64
N VAL A 153 6.16 2.50 4.98
CA VAL A 153 4.79 2.01 5.14
C VAL A 153 4.83 0.80 6.06
N GLU A 154 3.95 0.77 7.06
CA GLU A 154 3.88 -0.29 8.08
C GLU A 154 5.23 -0.49 8.80
N GLY A 155 5.85 0.58 9.24
CA GLY A 155 7.10 0.53 10.01
C GLY A 155 6.89 0.83 11.49
N THR A 156 7.89 0.53 12.30
CA THR A 156 8.00 1.09 13.64
C THR A 156 8.74 2.43 13.56
N LEU A 157 8.25 3.46 14.27
CA LEU A 157 8.99 4.73 14.41
C LEU A 157 10.32 4.46 15.10
N ARG A 158 11.38 4.33 14.31
CA ARG A 158 12.76 4.25 14.77
C ARG A 158 13.65 5.06 13.83
N GLY A 159 14.58 5.83 14.40
CA GLY A 159 15.46 6.71 13.62
C GLY A 159 14.73 7.91 12.97
N ASP A 160 15.25 8.38 11.84
CA ASP A 160 14.82 9.60 11.14
C ASP A 160 13.85 9.33 9.98
N VAL A 161 13.05 8.25 10.03
CA VAL A 161 12.12 7.87 8.97
C VAL A 161 10.67 8.08 9.42
N SER A 162 9.93 8.86 8.66
CA SER A 162 8.48 9.01 8.86
C SER A 162 7.74 7.73 8.49
N VAL A 163 6.64 7.45 9.20
CA VAL A 163 5.85 6.23 9.02
C VAL A 163 4.42 6.57 8.65
N VAL A 164 3.89 5.92 7.62
CA VAL A 164 2.46 5.90 7.29
C VAL A 164 1.96 4.47 7.47
N CYS A 165 0.93 4.25 8.27
CA CYS A 165 0.40 2.92 8.53
C CYS A 165 -1.13 2.95 8.65
N ILE A 166 -1.75 1.78 8.51
CA ILE A 166 -3.16 1.59 8.84
C ILE A 166 -3.26 1.14 10.30
N ASP A 167 -4.33 1.54 10.99
CA ASP A 167 -4.59 1.09 12.36
C ASP A 167 -5.08 -0.37 12.34
N GLN A 168 -4.12 -1.30 12.35
CA GLN A 168 -4.41 -2.73 12.30
C GLN A 168 -5.12 -3.21 13.57
N ALA A 169 -4.76 -2.62 14.73
CA ALA A 169 -5.38 -2.98 16.00
C ALA A 169 -6.84 -2.54 16.05
N GLU A 170 -7.14 -1.30 15.63
CA GLU A 170 -8.53 -0.83 15.58
C GLU A 170 -9.35 -1.64 14.56
N GLY A 171 -8.79 -2.01 13.40
CA GLY A 171 -9.47 -2.88 12.44
C GLY A 171 -9.87 -4.23 13.05
N ALA A 172 -8.97 -4.87 13.78
CA ALA A 172 -9.26 -6.12 14.46
C ALA A 172 -10.26 -5.95 15.62
N ARG A 173 -10.21 -4.81 16.33
CA ARG A 173 -11.23 -4.46 17.34
C ARG A 173 -12.62 -4.34 16.70
N LEU A 174 -12.74 -3.65 15.58
CA LEU A 174 -14.02 -3.51 14.85
C LEU A 174 -14.58 -4.88 14.47
N ALA A 175 -13.75 -5.76 13.88
CA ALA A 175 -14.14 -7.11 13.51
C ALA A 175 -14.62 -7.94 14.71
N THR A 176 -13.87 -7.89 15.80
CA THR A 176 -14.13 -8.67 17.00
C THR A 176 -15.37 -8.16 17.75
N ARG A 177 -15.49 -6.83 17.94
CA ARG A 177 -16.65 -6.20 18.57
C ARG A 177 -17.93 -6.48 17.80
N HIS A 178 -17.93 -6.39 16.48
CA HIS A 178 -19.07 -6.74 15.64
C HIS A 178 -19.60 -8.15 15.96
N LEU A 179 -18.72 -9.14 16.05
CA LEU A 179 -19.11 -10.51 16.38
C LEU A 179 -19.63 -10.63 17.83
N LEU A 180 -19.00 -9.94 18.78
CA LEU A 180 -19.44 -9.92 20.16
C LEU A 180 -20.82 -9.24 20.33
N GLU A 181 -21.09 -8.16 19.59
CA GLU A 181 -22.38 -7.46 19.55
C GLU A 181 -23.49 -8.31 18.95
N LEU A 182 -23.17 -9.24 18.04
CA LEU A 182 -24.08 -10.26 17.53
C LEU A 182 -24.35 -11.39 18.53
N GLY A 183 -23.77 -11.32 19.73
CA GLY A 183 -24.02 -12.26 20.84
C GLY A 183 -23.09 -13.47 20.88
N HIS A 184 -22.07 -13.54 20.04
CA HIS A 184 -21.09 -14.62 20.14
C HIS A 184 -20.33 -14.56 21.47
N ARG A 185 -20.11 -15.73 22.07
CA ARG A 185 -19.43 -15.83 23.37
C ARG A 185 -17.97 -15.48 23.31
N THR A 186 -17.32 -15.85 22.23
CA THR A 186 -15.91 -15.56 21.91
C THR A 186 -15.72 -15.56 20.40
N VAL A 187 -14.55 -15.15 19.94
CA VAL A 187 -14.15 -15.10 18.54
C VAL A 187 -12.84 -15.85 18.37
N HIS A 188 -12.83 -16.89 17.57
CA HIS A 188 -11.60 -17.57 17.18
C HIS A 188 -10.88 -16.76 16.11
N HIS A 189 -9.55 -16.73 16.16
CA HIS A 189 -8.74 -15.93 15.23
C HIS A 189 -7.78 -16.79 14.42
N VAL A 190 -7.81 -16.64 13.09
CA VAL A 190 -6.82 -17.20 12.17
C VAL A 190 -5.84 -16.08 11.85
N THR A 191 -4.60 -16.16 12.39
CA THR A 191 -3.60 -15.09 12.28
C THR A 191 -2.82 -15.14 10.96
N GLY A 192 -2.09 -14.05 10.67
CA GLY A 192 -1.03 -14.07 9.65
C GLY A 192 0.31 -14.62 10.19
N PRO A 193 1.38 -14.56 9.39
CA PRO A 193 2.73 -14.96 9.81
C PRO A 193 3.27 -14.08 10.95
N PRO A 194 4.04 -14.64 11.90
CA PRO A 194 4.38 -13.96 13.17
C PRO A 194 5.34 -12.77 13.02
N ASP A 195 6.12 -12.67 11.94
CA ASP A 195 7.07 -11.56 11.73
C ASP A 195 6.43 -10.32 11.05
N TRP A 196 5.12 -10.37 10.82
CA TRP A 196 4.39 -9.27 10.19
C TRP A 196 3.82 -8.31 11.23
N LEU A 197 4.03 -7.01 11.02
CA LEU A 197 3.52 -5.96 11.91
C LEU A 197 1.99 -5.90 11.90
N GLU A 198 1.37 -6.17 10.76
CA GLU A 198 -0.07 -6.28 10.62
C GLU A 198 -0.62 -7.46 11.44
N THR A 199 0.07 -8.59 11.47
CA THR A 199 -0.30 -9.74 12.30
C THR A 199 -0.30 -9.36 13.78
N GLU A 200 0.73 -8.66 14.23
CA GLU A 200 0.81 -8.18 15.62
C GLU A 200 -0.34 -7.26 15.97
N GLY A 201 -0.57 -6.23 15.14
CA GLY A 201 -1.65 -5.27 15.38
C GLY A 201 -3.01 -5.94 15.39
N ARG A 202 -3.29 -6.85 14.43
CA ARG A 202 -4.56 -7.58 14.38
C ARG A 202 -4.73 -8.51 15.57
N LEU A 203 -3.69 -9.21 15.99
CA LEU A 203 -3.69 -10.06 17.18
C LEU A 203 -3.93 -9.26 18.47
N GLU A 204 -3.27 -8.10 18.61
CA GLU A 204 -3.44 -7.19 19.74
C GLU A 204 -4.89 -6.67 19.81
N GLY A 205 -5.43 -6.15 18.72
CA GLY A 205 -6.78 -5.60 18.66
C GLY A 205 -7.87 -6.64 18.94
N TRP A 206 -7.71 -7.86 18.39
CA TRP A 206 -8.61 -8.98 18.67
C TRP A 206 -8.59 -9.39 20.15
N ARG A 207 -7.41 -9.57 20.74
CA ARG A 207 -7.25 -9.92 22.15
C ARG A 207 -7.83 -8.85 23.06
N ALA A 208 -7.48 -7.60 22.82
CA ALA A 208 -7.97 -6.48 23.62
C ALA A 208 -9.50 -6.37 23.60
N ALA A 209 -10.14 -6.57 22.45
CA ALA A 209 -11.61 -6.52 22.36
C ALA A 209 -12.29 -7.65 23.16
N LEU A 210 -11.70 -8.86 23.19
CA LEU A 210 -12.21 -9.97 24.00
C LEU A 210 -12.01 -9.70 25.50
N GLU A 211 -10.82 -9.23 25.90
CA GLU A 211 -10.50 -8.91 27.29
C GLU A 211 -11.37 -7.78 27.84
N GLU A 212 -11.55 -6.70 27.07
CA GLU A 212 -12.45 -5.57 27.42
C GLU A 212 -13.90 -6.04 27.63
N ALA A 213 -14.35 -7.04 26.86
CA ALA A 213 -15.67 -7.62 26.99
C ALA A 213 -15.77 -8.73 28.08
N GLY A 214 -14.68 -9.04 28.77
CA GLY A 214 -14.61 -10.12 29.76
C GLY A 214 -14.86 -11.49 29.14
N ARG A 215 -14.43 -11.70 27.89
CA ARG A 215 -14.66 -12.94 27.14
C ARG A 215 -13.40 -13.81 27.12
N PRO A 216 -13.55 -15.14 27.03
CA PRO A 216 -12.41 -16.02 26.85
C PRO A 216 -11.61 -15.65 25.62
N VAL A 217 -10.28 -15.69 25.71
CA VAL A 217 -9.35 -15.50 24.60
C VAL A 217 -8.86 -16.87 24.15
N PRO A 218 -9.37 -17.44 23.04
CA PRO A 218 -8.91 -18.73 22.54
C PRO A 218 -7.46 -18.66 22.04
N GLU A 219 -6.77 -19.82 21.96
CA GLU A 219 -5.50 -19.91 21.27
C GLU A 219 -5.70 -19.59 19.78
N PRO A 220 -4.96 -18.63 19.19
CA PRO A 220 -5.11 -18.31 17.81
C PRO A 220 -4.56 -19.41 16.89
N LEU A 221 -5.21 -19.60 15.74
CA LEU A 221 -4.76 -20.56 14.74
C LEU A 221 -3.74 -19.90 13.79
N PRO A 222 -2.61 -20.57 13.48
CA PRO A 222 -1.61 -19.99 12.59
C PRO A 222 -2.09 -19.92 11.14
N GLY A 223 -1.71 -18.86 10.44
CA GLY A 223 -1.91 -18.67 9.01
C GLY A 223 -0.68 -18.04 8.35
N ASP A 224 -0.74 -17.90 7.03
CA ASP A 224 0.36 -17.45 6.18
C ASP A 224 -0.07 -16.49 5.07
N TRP A 225 -1.24 -15.88 5.20
CA TRP A 225 -1.96 -15.06 4.24
C TRP A 225 -2.62 -15.84 3.09
N SER A 226 -2.32 -17.13 2.91
CA SER A 226 -2.85 -17.93 1.80
C SER A 226 -4.24 -18.51 2.08
N PRO A 227 -5.08 -18.73 1.05
CA PRO A 227 -6.32 -19.49 1.20
C PRO A 227 -6.08 -20.93 1.69
N HIS A 228 -4.91 -21.50 1.43
CA HIS A 228 -4.57 -22.85 1.86
C HIS A 228 -4.44 -22.95 3.39
N ALA A 229 -3.74 -21.99 4.03
CA ALA A 229 -3.67 -21.94 5.49
C ALA A 229 -5.05 -21.67 6.11
N GLY A 230 -5.84 -20.78 5.49
CA GLY A 230 -7.23 -20.54 5.88
C GLY A 230 -8.09 -21.81 5.81
N TYR A 231 -7.92 -22.63 4.76
CA TYR A 231 -8.61 -23.90 4.60
C TYR A 231 -8.22 -24.90 5.70
N ALA A 232 -6.94 -25.04 6.01
CA ALA A 232 -6.47 -25.91 7.08
C ALA A 232 -7.02 -25.48 8.46
N ALA A 233 -7.01 -24.16 8.74
CA ALA A 233 -7.62 -23.59 9.95
C ALA A 233 -9.14 -23.84 9.99
N GLY A 234 -9.85 -23.66 8.88
CA GLY A 234 -11.29 -23.90 8.75
C GLY A 234 -11.68 -25.34 9.06
N ARG A 235 -10.90 -26.30 8.60
CA ARG A 235 -11.09 -27.73 8.95
C ARG A 235 -10.93 -27.99 10.45
N SER A 236 -9.92 -27.36 11.07
CA SER A 236 -9.72 -27.49 12.51
C SER A 236 -10.89 -26.86 13.28
N LEU A 237 -11.34 -25.66 12.85
CA LEU A 237 -12.48 -24.96 13.46
C LEU A 237 -13.80 -25.74 13.34
N ALA A 238 -14.04 -26.39 12.19
CA ALA A 238 -15.24 -27.24 12.00
C ALA A 238 -15.29 -28.44 12.93
N ALA A 239 -14.11 -28.95 13.35
CA ALA A 239 -13.97 -30.08 14.25
C ALA A 239 -14.00 -29.69 15.75
N MET A 240 -13.96 -28.38 16.07
CA MET A 240 -14.00 -27.87 17.45
C MET A 240 -15.44 -27.63 17.89
N ASP A 241 -15.80 -28.14 19.05
CA ASP A 241 -17.11 -27.87 19.66
C ASP A 241 -17.26 -26.41 20.10
N GLY A 242 -18.43 -25.85 19.85
CA GLY A 242 -18.81 -24.53 20.37
C GLY A 242 -18.22 -23.33 19.61
N VAL A 243 -17.56 -23.53 18.48
CA VAL A 243 -17.13 -22.45 17.59
C VAL A 243 -18.34 -21.86 16.89
N THR A 244 -18.57 -20.55 17.06
CA THR A 244 -19.68 -19.84 16.42
C THR A 244 -19.22 -18.58 15.67
N ALA A 245 -18.00 -18.10 15.91
CA ALA A 245 -17.46 -16.89 15.28
C ALA A 245 -15.98 -17.03 15.00
N VAL A 246 -15.58 -16.59 13.80
CA VAL A 246 -14.20 -16.63 13.30
C VAL A 246 -13.84 -15.26 12.73
N PHE A 247 -12.69 -14.74 13.14
CA PHE A 247 -12.00 -13.63 12.50
C PHE A 247 -10.76 -14.17 11.78
N ALA A 248 -10.76 -14.13 10.46
CA ALA A 248 -9.59 -14.43 9.62
C ALA A 248 -8.81 -13.16 9.35
N ALA A 249 -7.49 -13.20 9.54
CA ALA A 249 -6.65 -12.02 9.45
C ALA A 249 -6.58 -11.41 8.04
N ASN A 250 -6.98 -12.12 6.97
CA ASN A 250 -7.26 -11.51 5.66
C ASN A 250 -8.38 -12.24 4.91
N ASP A 251 -8.86 -11.63 3.83
CA ASP A 251 -9.97 -12.16 3.03
C ASP A 251 -9.60 -13.44 2.28
N GLN A 252 -8.33 -13.60 1.89
CA GLN A 252 -7.86 -14.82 1.23
C GLN A 252 -7.92 -16.02 2.19
N MET A 253 -7.48 -15.85 3.45
CA MET A 253 -7.66 -16.91 4.45
C MET A 253 -9.13 -17.12 4.78
N ALA A 254 -9.94 -16.04 4.85
CA ALA A 254 -11.39 -16.17 5.03
C ALA A 254 -12.03 -17.01 3.92
N LEU A 255 -11.61 -16.86 2.66
CA LEU A 255 -12.04 -17.71 1.54
C LEU A 255 -11.74 -19.19 1.82
N GLY A 256 -10.52 -19.48 2.31
CA GLY A 256 -10.12 -20.83 2.70
C GLY A 256 -10.99 -21.40 3.83
N VAL A 257 -11.25 -20.60 4.86
CA VAL A 257 -12.15 -20.97 5.98
C VAL A 257 -13.55 -21.28 5.46
N LEU A 258 -14.13 -20.38 4.64
CA LEU A 258 -15.47 -20.58 4.07
C LEU A 258 -15.56 -21.87 3.25
N ARG A 259 -14.53 -22.17 2.47
CA ARG A 259 -14.44 -23.41 1.67
C ARG A 259 -14.44 -24.65 2.58
N ALA A 260 -13.60 -24.66 3.61
CA ALA A 260 -13.51 -25.78 4.55
C ALA A 260 -14.84 -26.03 5.28
N LEU A 261 -15.44 -24.96 5.81
CA LEU A 261 -16.73 -25.04 6.50
C LEU A 261 -17.83 -25.60 5.58
N SER A 262 -17.86 -25.15 4.31
CA SER A 262 -18.82 -25.64 3.31
C SER A 262 -18.66 -27.13 3.03
N GLU A 263 -17.43 -27.64 2.93
CA GLU A 263 -17.13 -29.06 2.71
C GLU A 263 -17.51 -29.94 3.91
N GLU A 264 -17.39 -29.39 5.14
CA GLU A 264 -17.82 -30.05 6.37
C GLU A 264 -19.34 -29.89 6.65
N GLY A 265 -20.07 -29.26 5.73
CA GLY A 265 -21.53 -29.06 5.88
C GLY A 265 -21.92 -28.00 6.91
N VAL A 266 -20.96 -27.20 7.39
CA VAL A 266 -21.20 -26.12 8.35
C VAL A 266 -21.69 -24.87 7.61
N LYS A 267 -22.84 -24.36 8.01
CA LYS A 267 -23.48 -23.22 7.35
C LYS A 267 -22.93 -21.89 7.88
N VAL A 268 -22.50 -21.05 6.96
CA VAL A 268 -22.14 -19.65 7.23
C VAL A 268 -23.23 -18.75 6.67
N PRO A 269 -23.82 -17.85 7.44
CA PRO A 269 -23.49 -17.49 8.82
C PRO A 269 -24.25 -18.26 9.92
N ASP A 270 -25.21 -19.16 9.58
CA ASP A 270 -26.21 -19.70 10.51
C ASP A 270 -25.58 -20.44 11.72
N GLN A 271 -24.46 -21.14 11.50
CA GLN A 271 -23.76 -21.89 12.53
C GLN A 271 -22.46 -21.20 12.95
N ILE A 272 -21.70 -20.70 11.99
CA ILE A 272 -20.44 -19.99 12.22
C ILE A 272 -20.46 -18.68 11.43
N SER A 273 -20.30 -17.55 12.12
CA SER A 273 -20.05 -16.25 11.52
C SER A 273 -18.58 -16.11 11.16
N VAL A 274 -18.26 -15.53 9.98
CA VAL A 274 -16.89 -15.31 9.49
C VAL A 274 -16.70 -13.85 9.13
N VAL A 275 -15.65 -13.23 9.67
CA VAL A 275 -15.19 -11.89 9.30
C VAL A 275 -13.79 -11.98 8.72
N GLY A 276 -13.53 -11.23 7.65
CA GLY A 276 -12.22 -11.08 7.01
C GLY A 276 -11.54 -9.75 7.29
N PHE A 277 -10.51 -9.46 6.51
CA PHE A 277 -9.76 -8.22 6.55
C PHE A 277 -9.18 -7.95 5.16
N ASP A 278 -9.14 -6.72 4.71
CA ASP A 278 -8.64 -6.11 3.48
C ASP A 278 -9.74 -5.55 2.57
N ASP A 279 -10.95 -6.13 2.56
CA ASP A 279 -12.04 -5.83 1.63
C ASP A 279 -11.58 -5.94 0.16
N ILE A 280 -11.01 -7.09 -0.18
CA ILE A 280 -10.64 -7.37 -1.58
C ILE A 280 -11.88 -7.34 -2.48
N PRO A 281 -11.75 -6.95 -3.77
CA PRO A 281 -12.91 -6.85 -4.68
C PRO A 281 -13.77 -8.12 -4.74
N GLU A 282 -13.13 -9.28 -4.64
CA GLU A 282 -13.77 -10.59 -4.69
C GLU A 282 -14.60 -10.89 -3.44
N SER A 283 -14.32 -10.27 -2.29
CA SER A 283 -14.99 -10.56 -1.01
C SER A 283 -16.51 -10.32 -1.07
N ALA A 284 -16.95 -9.40 -1.90
CA ALA A 284 -18.36 -9.14 -2.16
C ALA A 284 -19.07 -10.28 -2.94
N PHE A 285 -18.30 -11.16 -3.58
CA PHE A 285 -18.78 -12.27 -4.42
C PHE A 285 -18.48 -13.65 -3.81
N PHE A 286 -17.96 -13.70 -2.59
CA PHE A 286 -17.83 -14.96 -1.86
C PHE A 286 -19.21 -15.54 -1.55
N SER A 287 -19.26 -16.79 -1.17
CA SER A 287 -20.50 -17.46 -0.80
C SER A 287 -20.42 -17.95 0.65
N PRO A 288 -21.06 -17.22 1.58
CA PRO A 288 -21.77 -15.94 1.42
C PRO A 288 -20.83 -14.75 1.19
N PRO A 289 -21.35 -13.58 0.73
CA PRO A 289 -20.57 -12.33 0.68
C PRO A 289 -19.95 -11.99 2.02
N LEU A 290 -18.64 -11.70 2.03
CA LEU A 290 -17.84 -11.62 3.26
C LEU A 290 -17.95 -10.26 3.94
N THR A 291 -18.31 -10.25 5.22
CA THR A 291 -18.13 -9.13 6.15
C THR A 291 -16.63 -8.98 6.42
N THR A 292 -16.08 -7.76 6.30
CA THR A 292 -14.64 -7.58 6.34
C THR A 292 -14.24 -6.16 6.77
N VAL A 293 -13.00 -6.00 7.21
CA VAL A 293 -12.38 -4.71 7.49
C VAL A 293 -11.78 -4.17 6.20
N ARG A 294 -12.06 -2.90 5.89
CA ARG A 294 -11.53 -2.21 4.70
C ARG A 294 -10.29 -1.42 5.03
N GLN A 295 -9.26 -1.58 4.23
CA GLN A 295 -8.04 -0.77 4.26
C GLN A 295 -8.07 0.28 3.13
N ASP A 296 -7.80 1.56 3.45
CA ASP A 296 -7.70 2.63 2.44
C ASP A 296 -6.25 2.81 1.97
N PHE A 297 -5.82 1.93 1.07
CA PHE A 297 -4.47 1.98 0.49
C PHE A 297 -4.23 3.22 -0.37
N ASP A 298 -5.28 3.80 -0.95
CA ASP A 298 -5.18 5.06 -1.69
C ASP A 298 -4.84 6.23 -0.74
N GLN A 299 -5.44 6.25 0.45
CA GLN A 299 -5.10 7.24 1.47
C GLN A 299 -3.67 7.05 1.99
N VAL A 300 -3.24 5.80 2.21
CA VAL A 300 -1.83 5.49 2.54
C VAL A 300 -0.89 6.05 1.48
N GLY A 301 -1.15 5.77 0.21
CA GLY A 301 -0.35 6.27 -0.91
C GLY A 301 -0.28 7.80 -0.94
N ARG A 302 -1.41 8.50 -0.78
CA ARG A 302 -1.46 9.97 -0.71
C ARG A 302 -0.61 10.51 0.43
N HIS A 303 -0.76 9.98 1.64
CA HIS A 303 0.02 10.43 2.79
C HIS A 303 1.52 10.17 2.64
N CYS A 304 1.92 9.02 2.08
CA CYS A 304 3.34 8.74 1.78
C CYS A 304 3.94 9.82 0.87
N ILE A 305 3.23 10.17 -0.21
CA ILE A 305 3.71 11.17 -1.16
C ILE A 305 3.69 12.58 -0.54
N GLU A 306 2.66 12.94 0.21
CA GLU A 306 2.60 14.23 0.92
C GLU A 306 3.76 14.42 1.90
N VAL A 307 4.05 13.39 2.71
CA VAL A 307 5.18 13.40 3.66
C VAL A 307 6.50 13.54 2.92
N LEU A 308 6.71 12.71 1.88
CA LEU A 308 7.94 12.71 1.11
C LEU A 308 8.19 14.04 0.41
N LEU A 309 7.15 14.64 -0.18
CA LEU A 309 7.26 15.96 -0.82
C LEU A 309 7.57 17.07 0.18
N ARG A 310 7.00 17.05 1.39
CA ARG A 310 7.37 17.99 2.46
C ARG A 310 8.84 17.86 2.82
N GLN A 311 9.38 16.65 2.94
CA GLN A 311 10.81 16.41 3.20
C GLN A 311 11.69 16.94 2.07
N LEU A 312 11.26 16.74 0.82
CA LEU A 312 11.96 17.26 -0.36
C LEU A 312 12.01 18.79 -0.41
N ASP A 313 10.96 19.49 0.05
CA ASP A 313 10.86 20.95 -0.03
C ASP A 313 11.52 21.65 1.17
N ALA A 314 11.39 21.10 2.36
CA ALA A 314 11.84 21.72 3.61
C ALA A 314 13.20 21.19 4.11
N GLY A 315 13.75 20.13 3.48
CA GLY A 315 14.82 19.31 4.06
C GLY A 315 14.26 18.30 5.07
N ALA A 316 15.10 17.42 5.60
CA ALA A 316 14.73 16.44 6.61
C ALA A 316 14.12 17.15 7.83
N GLY A 317 12.80 17.05 7.95
CA GLY A 317 12.02 17.61 9.06
C GLY A 317 11.91 16.64 10.23
N THR A 318 11.03 16.95 11.18
CA THR A 318 10.67 16.03 12.27
C THR A 318 9.97 14.80 11.70
N CYS A 319 10.39 13.60 12.15
CA CYS A 319 9.72 12.35 11.80
C CYS A 319 8.29 12.35 12.35
N GLU A 320 7.37 11.96 11.51
CA GLU A 320 5.95 11.88 11.86
C GLU A 320 5.41 10.47 11.63
N ARG A 321 4.41 10.09 12.43
CA ARG A 321 3.62 8.89 12.20
C ARG A 321 2.21 9.30 11.83
N LEU A 322 1.78 8.91 10.64
CA LEU A 322 0.43 9.08 10.16
C LEU A 322 -0.29 7.74 10.19
N VAL A 323 -1.42 7.69 10.89
CA VAL A 323 -2.23 6.49 11.03
C VAL A 323 -3.53 6.68 10.26
N VAL A 324 -3.79 5.79 9.31
CA VAL A 324 -5.01 5.76 8.51
C VAL A 324 -6.03 4.87 9.22
N PRO A 325 -7.22 5.37 9.53
CA PRO A 325 -8.25 4.56 10.16
C PRO A 325 -8.80 3.53 9.16
N PRO A 326 -9.05 2.27 9.61
CA PRO A 326 -9.74 1.27 8.79
C PRO A 326 -11.24 1.54 8.73
N GLY A 327 -11.90 1.06 7.66
CA GLY A 327 -13.35 0.97 7.56
C GLY A 327 -13.87 -0.42 7.95
N PHE A 328 -15.20 -0.55 8.09
CA PHE A 328 -15.81 -1.85 8.32
C PHE A 328 -17.00 -2.05 7.37
N VAL A 329 -17.06 -3.19 6.71
CA VAL A 329 -18.06 -3.50 5.67
C VAL A 329 -18.83 -4.73 6.08
N VAL A 330 -20.09 -4.54 6.49
CA VAL A 330 -20.99 -5.64 6.84
C VAL A 330 -21.63 -6.21 5.59
N ARG A 331 -21.55 -7.54 5.45
CA ARG A 331 -22.21 -8.32 4.38
C ARG A 331 -22.98 -9.49 4.99
N SER A 332 -23.01 -10.64 4.30
CA SER A 332 -23.88 -11.77 4.65
C SER A 332 -23.17 -12.93 5.36
N SER A 333 -21.89 -12.79 5.71
CA SER A 333 -21.13 -13.87 6.37
C SER A 333 -21.22 -13.85 7.89
N THR A 334 -22.01 -12.94 8.46
CA THR A 334 -22.21 -12.81 9.91
C THR A 334 -23.68 -12.73 10.24
N ALA A 335 -24.10 -13.36 11.35
CA ALA A 335 -25.45 -13.32 11.89
C ALA A 335 -25.43 -13.34 13.43
N ALA A 336 -26.55 -13.07 14.05
CA ALA A 336 -26.71 -13.24 15.51
C ALA A 336 -26.37 -14.67 15.91
N ALA A 337 -25.64 -14.81 17.01
CA ALA A 337 -25.33 -16.14 17.57
C ALA A 337 -26.60 -16.94 17.83
N ALA A 338 -26.62 -18.19 17.38
CA ALA A 338 -27.71 -19.08 17.69
C ALA A 338 -27.86 -19.18 19.22
N ARG A 339 -29.05 -18.95 19.73
CA ARG A 339 -29.32 -19.15 21.17
C ARG A 339 -29.09 -20.63 21.46
N VAL A 340 -28.06 -20.93 22.23
CA VAL A 340 -27.93 -22.27 22.80
C VAL A 340 -29.10 -22.44 23.79
N PRO A 341 -29.93 -23.46 23.60
CA PRO A 341 -31.08 -23.72 24.47
C PRO A 341 -30.66 -24.02 25.90
#